data_6f2b1779ae046df44f75224a780ed4d1
#
_entry.id   6f2b1779ae046df44f75224a780ed4d1
#
_cell.length_a   1.000
_cell.length_b   1.000
_cell.length_c   1.000
_cell.angle_alpha   90.00
_cell.angle_beta   90.00
_cell.angle_gamma   90.00
#
_symmetry.space_group_name_H-M   'P 1'
#
loop_
_entity.id
_entity.type
_entity.pdbx_description
1 polymer ?
#
loop_
_entity_poly.entity_id
_entity_poly.type
_entity_poly.pdbx_seq_one_letter_code
_entity_poly.pdbx_strand_id
1 'polypeptide(L)'
;MTIEELKNRKTALGLTNEMIAKAADLPLSTVQKIMSGATKAPRKATLVAIETVLSAEESRRRNASDHTQVTRSSYAYEDLPETHGVVRESPAEYKYAPVSKNISEKRDGEYTLEDYYALPDERRVELIDGVFYEMSAPTVIHQKILGELYILFRECTDAHEEQCEVYLSPCDVRLDMDNKTMVQPDLLVICGPYDLGAKRFEGAPDLALEILSPSTRSKDMLLKLYKYQNAGVKEYWIVDPDHETVMVYDFRDGNFYPEKYDFDSVIPIHISNGQCSIDFSRVNRALKKVRASK
;
A
#
# COMPACT_ATOMS: atom_id res chain seq x y z
N MET A 1 -5.16 23.89 12.15
CA MET A 1 -4.91 23.19 13.42
C MET A 1 -4.00 24.02 14.30
N THR A 2 -4.30 24.11 15.57
CA THR A 2 -3.54 24.88 16.57
C THR A 2 -2.52 23.99 17.28
N ILE A 3 -1.49 24.60 17.86
CA ILE A 3 -0.49 23.87 18.67
C ILE A 3 -1.16 23.18 19.87
N GLU A 4 -2.21 23.80 20.43
CA GLU A 4 -2.95 23.24 21.54
C GLU A 4 -3.71 21.97 21.17
N GLU A 5 -4.32 21.95 19.98
CA GLU A 5 -4.95 20.72 19.44
C GLU A 5 -3.93 19.59 19.25
N LEU A 6 -2.73 19.88 18.76
CA LEU A 6 -1.66 18.89 18.62
C LEU A 6 -1.23 18.30 19.97
N LYS A 7 -1.11 19.15 21.01
CA LYS A 7 -0.77 18.72 22.38
C LYS A 7 -1.84 17.80 22.96
N ASN A 8 -3.09 18.17 22.81
CA ASN A 8 -4.24 17.42 23.34
C ASN A 8 -4.31 16.03 22.66
N ARG A 9 -4.16 15.97 21.34
CA ARG A 9 -4.13 14.73 20.59
C ARG A 9 -2.94 13.85 20.97
N LYS A 10 -1.75 14.44 21.09
CA LYS A 10 -0.55 13.74 21.58
C LYS A 10 -0.78 13.10 22.95
N THR A 11 -1.37 13.85 23.90
CA THR A 11 -1.65 13.36 25.25
C THR A 11 -2.68 12.25 25.26
N ALA A 12 -3.78 12.40 24.50
CA ALA A 12 -4.81 11.38 24.35
C ALA A 12 -4.27 10.07 23.74
N LEU A 13 -3.26 10.19 22.88
CA LEU A 13 -2.59 9.06 22.25
C LEU A 13 -1.41 8.52 23.08
N GLY A 14 -1.06 9.10 24.23
CA GLY A 14 0.07 8.68 25.05
C GLY A 14 1.42 8.69 24.32
N LEU A 15 1.56 9.51 23.27
CA LEU A 15 2.80 9.58 22.48
C LEU A 15 3.81 10.49 23.18
N THR A 16 5.10 10.11 23.12
CA THR A 16 6.21 10.98 23.57
C THR A 16 6.67 11.90 22.46
N ASN A 17 7.44 12.95 22.80
CA ASN A 17 8.03 13.82 21.78
C ASN A 17 9.07 13.07 20.94
N GLU A 18 9.75 12.10 21.51
CA GLU A 18 10.71 11.23 20.85
C GLU A 18 10.01 10.34 19.79
N MET A 19 8.86 9.75 20.15
CA MET A 19 8.07 8.95 19.22
C MET A 19 7.59 9.77 18.03
N ILE A 20 7.09 10.98 18.27
CA ILE A 20 6.64 11.88 17.21
C ILE A 20 7.83 12.34 16.35
N ALA A 21 8.95 12.69 16.97
CA ALA A 21 10.15 13.14 16.25
C ALA A 21 10.67 12.05 15.31
N LYS A 22 10.75 10.81 15.81
CA LYS A 22 11.19 9.65 15.01
C LYS A 22 10.19 9.35 13.88
N ALA A 23 8.90 9.33 14.15
CA ALA A 23 7.88 9.00 13.17
C ALA A 23 7.65 10.10 12.11
N ALA A 24 7.91 11.36 12.46
CA ALA A 24 7.78 12.51 11.56
C ALA A 24 9.09 12.89 10.86
N ASP A 25 10.17 12.16 11.12
CA ASP A 25 11.54 12.48 10.68
C ASP A 25 11.94 13.93 10.98
N LEU A 26 11.68 14.35 12.21
CA LEU A 26 11.99 15.70 12.69
C LEU A 26 13.03 15.66 13.83
N PRO A 27 13.91 16.66 13.92
CA PRO A 27 14.77 16.77 15.09
C PRO A 27 13.94 16.85 16.38
N LEU A 28 14.29 16.04 17.39
CA LEU A 28 13.60 16.03 18.68
C LEU A 28 13.44 17.43 19.29
N SER A 29 14.51 18.25 19.19
CA SER A 29 14.49 19.63 19.68
C SER A 29 13.43 20.50 18.97
N THR A 30 13.13 20.22 17.71
CA THR A 30 12.07 20.91 16.96
C THR A 30 10.69 20.55 17.50
N VAL A 31 10.44 19.25 17.69
CA VAL A 31 9.15 18.77 18.26
C VAL A 31 8.98 19.29 19.69
N GLN A 32 10.02 19.24 20.53
CA GLN A 32 9.98 19.77 21.90
C GLN A 32 9.67 21.27 21.94
N LYS A 33 10.28 22.09 21.07
CA LYS A 33 10.01 23.54 21.00
C LYS A 33 8.58 23.86 20.54
N ILE A 34 8.02 23.08 19.64
CA ILE A 34 6.63 23.24 19.19
C ILE A 34 5.67 22.80 20.31
N MET A 35 5.89 21.63 20.89
CA MET A 35 5.04 21.08 21.95
C MET A 35 5.11 21.89 23.25
N SER A 36 6.22 22.55 23.55
CA SER A 36 6.30 23.49 24.69
C SER A 36 5.69 24.86 24.41
N GLY A 37 5.41 25.19 23.13
CA GLY A 37 4.96 26.52 22.73
C GLY A 37 6.10 27.56 22.63
N ALA A 38 7.36 27.14 22.75
CA ALA A 38 8.52 28.00 22.58
C ALA A 38 8.65 28.55 21.14
N THR A 39 8.13 27.81 20.15
CA THR A 39 8.05 28.27 18.76
C THR A 39 6.64 28.84 18.51
N LYS A 40 6.53 30.16 18.39
CA LYS A 40 5.24 30.85 18.18
C LYS A 40 4.66 30.67 16.77
N ALA A 41 5.52 30.47 15.77
CA ALA A 41 5.13 30.30 14.37
C ALA A 41 5.96 29.17 13.72
N PRO A 42 5.60 27.90 13.96
CA PRO A 42 6.24 26.77 13.31
C PRO A 42 6.01 26.79 11.81
N ARG A 43 6.92 26.22 11.03
CA ARG A 43 6.74 26.04 9.59
C ARG A 43 5.54 25.13 9.32
N LYS A 44 4.71 25.47 8.34
CA LYS A 44 3.51 24.71 7.97
C LYS A 44 3.84 23.22 7.69
N ALA A 45 4.91 22.95 6.97
CA ALA A 45 5.36 21.59 6.69
C ALA A 45 5.64 20.78 7.97
N THR A 46 6.27 21.39 8.97
CA THR A 46 6.56 20.74 10.27
C THR A 46 5.27 20.42 11.04
N LEU A 47 4.28 21.31 11.01
CA LEU A 47 2.97 21.06 11.64
C LEU A 47 2.24 19.91 10.94
N VAL A 48 2.25 19.88 9.61
CA VAL A 48 1.65 18.80 8.80
C VAL A 48 2.31 17.45 9.11
N ALA A 49 3.63 17.38 9.20
CA ALA A 49 4.34 16.14 9.52
C ALA A 49 3.93 15.60 10.91
N ILE A 50 3.85 16.46 11.92
CA ILE A 50 3.39 16.06 13.26
C ILE A 50 1.92 15.60 13.23
N GLU A 51 1.05 16.34 12.52
CA GLU A 51 -0.37 15.99 12.36
C GLU A 51 -0.56 14.62 11.71
N THR A 52 0.21 14.32 10.68
CA THR A 52 0.18 13.05 9.97
C THR A 52 0.45 11.88 10.91
N VAL A 53 1.47 12.01 11.78
CA VAL A 53 1.81 10.99 12.79
C VAL A 53 0.66 10.77 13.78
N LEU A 54 0.05 11.87 14.29
CA LEU A 54 -1.06 11.78 15.24
C LEU A 54 -2.28 11.13 14.59
N SER A 55 -2.61 11.49 13.34
CA SER A 55 -3.76 10.94 12.61
C SER A 55 -3.57 9.45 12.28
N ALA A 56 -2.36 9.03 11.95
CA ALA A 56 -2.03 7.63 11.72
C ALA A 56 -2.24 6.78 12.99
N GLU A 57 -1.79 7.27 14.15
CA GLU A 57 -1.96 6.56 15.43
C GLU A 57 -3.42 6.52 15.89
N GLU A 58 -4.21 7.57 15.65
CA GLU A 58 -5.66 7.58 15.91
C GLU A 58 -6.40 6.54 15.07
N SER A 59 -6.03 6.41 13.80
CA SER A 59 -6.60 5.43 12.90
C SER A 59 -6.24 3.99 13.32
N ARG A 60 -4.99 3.78 13.73
CA ARG A 60 -4.52 2.48 14.25
C ARG A 60 -5.32 2.03 15.48
N ARG A 61 -5.62 2.94 16.41
CA ARG A 61 -6.38 2.63 17.64
C ARG A 61 -7.85 2.39 17.38
N ARG A 62 -8.46 3.13 16.46
CA ARG A 62 -9.85 2.86 16.03
C ARG A 62 -9.99 1.46 15.48
N ASN A 63 -9.08 1.05 14.61
CA ASN A 63 -9.10 -0.29 14.01
C ASN A 63 -8.83 -1.41 15.04
N ALA A 64 -8.02 -1.13 16.07
CA ALA A 64 -7.79 -2.09 17.17
C ALA A 64 -9.00 -2.25 18.10
N SER A 65 -9.83 -1.21 18.29
CA SER A 65 -11.05 -1.28 19.10
C SER A 65 -12.21 -1.99 18.39
N ASP A 66 -12.29 -1.94 17.06
CA ASP A 66 -13.29 -2.67 16.29
C ASP A 66 -13.04 -4.18 16.25
N HIS A 67 -11.77 -4.62 16.39
CA HIS A 67 -11.45 -6.05 16.45
C HIS A 67 -11.81 -6.73 17.77
N THR A 68 -12.17 -6.00 18.82
CA THR A 68 -12.52 -6.57 20.14
C THR A 68 -14.02 -6.90 20.27
N GLN A 69 -14.87 -6.54 19.31
CA GLN A 69 -16.32 -6.81 19.38
C GLN A 69 -16.83 -7.89 18.42
N VAL A 70 -15.97 -8.57 17.66
CA VAL A 70 -16.39 -9.74 16.86
C VAL A 70 -15.99 -11.02 17.56
N THR A 71 -16.64 -11.31 18.69
CA THR A 71 -16.64 -12.64 19.29
C THR A 71 -18.05 -13.24 19.21
N ARG A 72 -18.12 -14.38 18.51
CA ARG A 72 -19.20 -15.37 18.53
C ARG A 72 -20.52 -14.95 17.91
N SER A 73 -20.64 -15.15 16.62
CA SER A 73 -21.90 -15.63 16.04
C SER A 73 -21.65 -17.04 15.48
N SER A 74 -22.22 -18.02 16.17
CA SER A 74 -22.31 -19.41 15.72
C SER A 74 -23.33 -19.45 14.58
N TYR A 75 -22.88 -19.57 13.34
CA TYR A 75 -23.77 -19.94 12.25
C TYR A 75 -23.93 -21.45 12.22
N ALA A 76 -25.14 -21.91 12.60
CA ALA A 76 -25.62 -23.25 12.31
C ALA A 76 -25.83 -23.34 10.79
N TYR A 77 -25.24 -24.34 10.17
CA TYR A 77 -25.52 -24.72 8.79
C TYR A 77 -26.89 -25.41 8.75
N GLU A 78 -27.90 -24.73 8.22
CA GLU A 78 -29.13 -25.36 7.77
C GLU A 78 -29.13 -25.43 6.24
N ASP A 79 -29.63 -26.54 5.75
CA ASP A 79 -29.64 -27.07 4.39
C ASP A 79 -30.00 -26.07 3.28
N LEU A 80 -29.11 -25.94 2.29
CA LEU A 80 -29.38 -25.33 1.00
C LEU A 80 -29.47 -26.41 -0.09
N PRO A 81 -30.42 -26.29 -1.03
CA PRO A 81 -30.65 -27.30 -2.05
C PRO A 81 -29.53 -27.38 -3.09
N GLU A 82 -29.27 -28.57 -3.57
CA GLU A 82 -28.28 -28.93 -4.58
C GLU A 82 -28.49 -28.14 -5.88
N THR A 83 -27.50 -27.32 -6.25
CA THR A 83 -27.36 -26.78 -7.60
C THR A 83 -26.06 -27.23 -8.24
N HIS A 84 -26.18 -27.67 -9.48
CA HIS A 84 -25.16 -28.33 -10.28
C HIS A 84 -23.90 -27.51 -10.50
N GLY A 85 -22.73 -28.14 -10.35
CA GLY A 85 -21.54 -27.79 -11.12
C GLY A 85 -20.44 -27.01 -10.37
N VAL A 86 -20.37 -27.03 -9.03
CA VAL A 86 -19.23 -26.51 -8.32
C VAL A 86 -18.33 -27.66 -7.91
N VAL A 87 -17.11 -27.71 -8.42
CA VAL A 87 -16.05 -28.59 -7.91
C VAL A 87 -15.81 -28.23 -6.45
N ARG A 88 -16.35 -29.05 -5.53
CA ARG A 88 -15.99 -28.97 -4.11
C ARG A 88 -14.69 -29.72 -3.92
N GLU A 89 -13.60 -28.98 -3.85
CA GLU A 89 -12.44 -29.52 -3.14
C GLU A 89 -12.82 -29.60 -1.66
N SER A 90 -12.69 -30.82 -1.09
CA SER A 90 -12.81 -31.03 0.36
C SER A 90 -11.86 -30.07 1.08
N PRO A 91 -12.23 -29.49 2.23
CA PRO A 91 -11.29 -28.75 3.03
C PRO A 91 -10.18 -29.74 3.44
N ALA A 92 -9.08 -29.73 2.74
CA ALA A 92 -7.87 -30.33 3.27
C ALA A 92 -7.61 -29.59 4.58
N GLU A 93 -7.58 -30.32 5.69
CA GLU A 93 -7.01 -29.79 6.93
C GLU A 93 -5.62 -29.29 6.60
N TYR A 94 -5.48 -27.99 6.39
CA TYR A 94 -4.19 -27.34 6.35
C TYR A 94 -3.62 -27.46 7.77
N LYS A 95 -2.95 -28.58 8.01
CA LYS A 95 -2.03 -28.68 9.14
C LYS A 95 -0.88 -27.74 8.81
N TYR A 96 -0.90 -26.56 9.41
CA TYR A 96 0.28 -25.71 9.43
C TYR A 96 1.45 -26.57 9.88
N ALA A 97 2.34 -26.87 8.96
CA ALA A 97 3.62 -27.44 9.34
C ALA A 97 4.28 -26.45 10.32
N PRO A 98 4.83 -26.91 11.44
CA PRO A 98 5.49 -26.00 12.36
C PRO A 98 6.58 -25.28 11.56
N VAL A 99 6.47 -23.94 11.51
CA VAL A 99 7.47 -23.05 10.91
C VAL A 99 8.83 -23.51 11.42
N SER A 100 9.74 -23.85 10.52
CA SER A 100 11.08 -24.29 10.88
C SER A 100 11.72 -23.21 11.74
N LYS A 101 12.22 -23.59 12.90
CA LYS A 101 12.70 -22.73 14.00
C LYS A 101 14.00 -21.97 13.72
N ASN A 102 14.30 -21.56 12.48
CA ASN A 102 15.60 -21.03 12.12
C ASN A 102 15.62 -19.59 11.59
N ILE A 103 14.53 -18.83 11.71
CA ILE A 103 14.66 -17.39 11.62
C ILE A 103 14.95 -16.91 13.04
N SER A 104 16.19 -16.46 13.29
CA SER A 104 16.52 -15.82 14.55
C SER A 104 15.53 -14.67 14.75
N GLU A 105 14.85 -14.61 15.91
CA GLU A 105 13.97 -13.51 16.26
C GLU A 105 14.79 -12.23 16.32
N LYS A 106 14.84 -11.53 15.17
CA LYS A 106 15.41 -10.20 15.04
C LYS A 106 14.34 -9.17 15.45
N ARG A 107 14.78 -7.99 15.82
CA ARG A 107 13.86 -6.86 16.09
C ARG A 107 13.43 -6.23 14.77
N ASP A 108 12.27 -5.56 14.77
CA ASP A 108 11.85 -4.72 13.67
C ASP A 108 12.97 -3.72 13.28
N GLY A 109 13.25 -3.63 11.98
CA GLY A 109 14.34 -2.84 11.43
C GLY A 109 15.68 -3.60 11.27
N GLU A 110 15.79 -4.84 11.75
CA GLU A 110 17.01 -5.66 11.66
C GLU A 110 16.95 -6.74 10.57
N TYR A 111 15.76 -7.03 10.02
CA TYR A 111 15.62 -8.02 8.96
C TYR A 111 16.24 -7.56 7.65
N THR A 112 16.74 -8.52 6.88
CA THR A 112 17.42 -8.29 5.60
C THR A 112 16.79 -9.08 4.47
N LEU A 113 17.21 -8.83 3.23
CA LEU A 113 16.81 -9.63 2.07
C LEU A 113 17.20 -11.09 2.22
N GLU A 114 18.27 -11.41 2.93
CA GLU A 114 18.66 -12.79 3.23
C GLU A 114 17.60 -13.46 4.10
N ASP A 115 17.10 -12.76 5.13
CA ASP A 115 16.00 -13.25 5.96
C ASP A 115 14.71 -13.38 5.14
N TYR A 116 14.43 -12.43 4.23
CA TYR A 116 13.28 -12.46 3.31
C TYR A 116 13.29 -13.73 2.45
N TYR A 117 14.43 -14.06 1.82
CA TYR A 117 14.55 -15.25 0.98
C TYR A 117 14.67 -16.57 1.77
N ALA A 118 14.90 -16.51 3.09
CA ALA A 118 14.87 -17.67 3.96
C ALA A 118 13.45 -18.03 4.45
N LEU A 119 12.45 -17.18 4.18
CA LEU A 119 11.07 -17.46 4.51
C LEU A 119 10.52 -18.62 3.68
N PRO A 120 9.62 -19.44 4.24
CA PRO A 120 8.88 -20.44 3.47
C PRO A 120 8.08 -19.80 2.34
N ASP A 121 7.98 -20.47 1.18
CA ASP A 121 7.28 -19.97 -0.01
C ASP A 121 5.81 -19.65 0.22
N GLU A 122 5.19 -20.29 1.21
CA GLU A 122 3.79 -20.05 1.59
C GLU A 122 3.59 -18.72 2.33
N ARG A 123 4.68 -18.14 2.86
CA ARG A 123 4.62 -16.90 3.62
C ARG A 123 4.80 -15.70 2.70
N ARG A 124 3.71 -15.00 2.45
CA ARG A 124 3.72 -13.78 1.64
C ARG A 124 3.91 -12.56 2.54
N VAL A 125 5.03 -11.89 2.36
CA VAL A 125 5.39 -10.68 3.12
C VAL A 125 6.04 -9.65 2.19
N GLU A 126 6.00 -8.41 2.60
CA GLU A 126 6.92 -7.37 2.14
C GLU A 126 7.93 -7.08 3.22
N LEU A 127 9.13 -6.71 2.84
CA LEU A 127 10.18 -6.22 3.74
C LEU A 127 10.35 -4.72 3.47
N ILE A 128 10.12 -3.87 4.48
CA ILE A 128 10.30 -2.43 4.34
C ILE A 128 11.12 -1.91 5.51
N ASP A 129 12.27 -1.33 5.23
CA ASP A 129 13.22 -0.84 6.23
C ASP A 129 13.57 -1.89 7.31
N GLY A 130 13.68 -3.15 6.90
CA GLY A 130 14.01 -4.26 7.80
C GLY A 130 12.85 -4.70 8.70
N VAL A 131 11.60 -4.40 8.35
CA VAL A 131 10.38 -4.84 9.04
C VAL A 131 9.56 -5.69 8.07
N PHE A 132 9.11 -6.86 8.52
CA PHE A 132 8.20 -7.71 7.75
C PHE A 132 6.75 -7.25 7.89
N TYR A 133 6.08 -7.12 6.77
CA TYR A 133 4.65 -6.81 6.67
C TYR A 133 3.93 -7.96 5.98
N GLU A 134 3.08 -8.67 6.73
CA GLU A 134 2.29 -9.77 6.19
C GLU A 134 1.32 -9.27 5.11
N MET A 135 1.18 -10.06 4.04
CA MET A 135 0.24 -9.81 2.97
C MET A 135 -0.96 -10.74 3.07
N SER A 136 -2.15 -10.16 3.13
CA SER A 136 -3.40 -10.92 3.08
C SER A 136 -3.75 -11.35 1.65
N ALA A 137 -4.54 -12.41 1.51
CA ALA A 137 -5.13 -12.74 0.21
C ALA A 137 -6.01 -11.59 -0.28
N PRO A 138 -5.91 -11.18 -1.54
CA PRO A 138 -6.70 -10.10 -2.10
C PRO A 138 -8.19 -10.50 -2.21
N THR A 139 -9.08 -9.51 -2.07
CA THR A 139 -10.51 -9.73 -2.26
C THR A 139 -10.85 -9.91 -3.74
N VAL A 140 -12.04 -10.46 -4.03
CA VAL A 140 -12.55 -10.58 -5.42
C VAL A 140 -12.65 -9.21 -6.10
N ILE A 141 -13.06 -8.17 -5.37
CA ILE A 141 -13.14 -6.80 -5.89
C ILE A 141 -11.75 -6.27 -6.24
N HIS A 142 -10.78 -6.46 -5.36
CA HIS A 142 -9.39 -6.09 -5.60
C HIS A 142 -8.86 -6.75 -6.88
N GLN A 143 -9.02 -8.08 -7.02
CA GLN A 143 -8.58 -8.83 -8.21
C GLN A 143 -9.31 -8.38 -9.48
N LYS A 144 -10.59 -8.03 -9.37
CA LYS A 144 -11.36 -7.52 -10.53
C LYS A 144 -10.83 -6.17 -10.99
N ILE A 145 -10.57 -5.24 -10.07
CA ILE A 145 -9.96 -3.94 -10.39
C ILE A 145 -8.59 -4.14 -11.03
N LEU A 146 -7.74 -4.96 -10.41
CA LEU A 146 -6.38 -5.22 -10.88
C LEU A 146 -6.37 -5.76 -12.31
N GLY A 147 -7.24 -6.74 -12.62
CA GLY A 147 -7.34 -7.31 -13.96
C GLY A 147 -7.81 -6.31 -15.01
N GLU A 148 -8.80 -5.44 -14.70
CA GLU A 148 -9.24 -4.39 -15.63
C GLU A 148 -8.15 -3.32 -15.84
N LEU A 149 -7.46 -2.93 -14.77
CA LEU A 149 -6.36 -1.97 -14.86
C LEU A 149 -5.19 -2.52 -15.69
N TYR A 150 -4.84 -3.80 -15.51
CA TYR A 150 -3.81 -4.43 -16.32
C TYR A 150 -4.11 -4.33 -17.82
N ILE A 151 -5.35 -4.62 -18.22
CA ILE A 151 -5.77 -4.51 -19.63
C ILE A 151 -5.61 -3.07 -20.12
N LEU A 152 -6.08 -2.09 -19.34
CA LEU A 152 -6.02 -0.69 -19.72
C LEU A 152 -4.58 -0.16 -19.83
N PHE A 153 -3.72 -0.51 -18.88
CA PHE A 153 -2.31 -0.14 -18.91
C PHE A 153 -1.59 -0.83 -20.08
N ARG A 154 -1.91 -2.11 -20.36
CA ARG A 154 -1.35 -2.84 -21.52
C ARG A 154 -1.80 -2.20 -22.85
N GLU A 155 -3.09 -1.89 -23.01
CA GLU A 155 -3.60 -1.19 -24.20
C GLU A 155 -2.83 0.13 -24.43
N CYS A 156 -2.48 0.81 -23.33
CA CYS A 156 -1.71 2.04 -23.36
C CYS A 156 -0.25 1.82 -23.80
N THR A 157 0.46 0.90 -23.13
CA THR A 157 1.88 0.64 -23.45
C THR A 157 2.06 0.05 -24.85
N ASP A 158 1.13 -0.80 -25.30
CA ASP A 158 1.18 -1.41 -26.64
C ASP A 158 0.89 -0.41 -27.77
N ALA A 159 0.16 0.68 -27.49
CA ALA A 159 -0.16 1.71 -28.47
C ALA A 159 1.01 2.69 -28.74
N HIS A 160 2.04 2.65 -27.92
CA HIS A 160 3.17 3.56 -27.98
C HIS A 160 4.48 2.79 -28.20
N GLU A 161 5.36 3.37 -29.03
CA GLU A 161 6.69 2.79 -29.34
C GLU A 161 7.65 2.83 -28.13
N GLU A 162 7.25 3.42 -27.01
CA GLU A 162 8.04 3.43 -25.78
C GLU A 162 8.13 2.01 -25.21
N GLN A 163 9.34 1.57 -24.90
CA GLN A 163 9.62 0.24 -24.35
C GLN A 163 9.19 0.18 -22.88
N CYS A 164 7.89 0.32 -22.62
CA CYS A 164 7.32 0.16 -21.29
C CYS A 164 6.53 -1.14 -21.19
N GLU A 165 6.73 -1.87 -20.10
CA GLU A 165 6.02 -3.11 -19.82
C GLU A 165 5.27 -3.02 -18.49
N VAL A 166 4.13 -3.70 -18.43
CA VAL A 166 3.25 -3.73 -17.26
C VAL A 166 3.36 -5.08 -16.57
N TYR A 167 3.59 -5.07 -15.26
CA TYR A 167 3.66 -6.27 -14.45
C TYR A 167 2.67 -6.23 -13.30
N LEU A 168 2.26 -7.42 -12.85
CA LEU A 168 1.33 -7.61 -11.73
C LEU A 168 2.02 -8.31 -10.57
N SER A 169 1.52 -8.07 -9.36
CA SER A 169 1.91 -8.89 -8.21
C SER A 169 1.48 -10.36 -8.39
N PRO A 170 2.25 -11.32 -7.85
CA PRO A 170 3.44 -11.14 -7.04
C PRO A 170 4.69 -10.88 -7.90
N CYS A 171 5.30 -9.75 -7.70
CA CYS A 171 6.53 -9.36 -8.38
C CYS A 171 7.43 -8.59 -7.43
N ASP A 172 8.58 -9.16 -7.10
CA ASP A 172 9.53 -8.57 -6.16
C ASP A 172 10.23 -7.37 -6.75
N VAL A 173 10.22 -6.27 -6.03
CA VAL A 173 10.96 -5.03 -6.34
C VAL A 173 11.88 -4.69 -5.18
N ARG A 174 13.19 -4.76 -5.41
CA ARG A 174 14.20 -4.25 -4.46
C ARG A 174 14.29 -2.74 -4.63
N LEU A 175 13.49 -2.02 -3.88
CA LEU A 175 13.18 -0.62 -4.14
C LEU A 175 14.38 0.33 -3.91
N ASP A 176 15.02 0.23 -2.74
CA ASP A 176 16.02 1.20 -2.29
C ASP A 176 17.47 0.81 -2.63
N MET A 177 17.70 -0.27 -3.37
CA MET A 177 19.03 -0.83 -3.63
C MET A 177 19.83 -1.17 -2.35
N ASP A 178 19.17 -1.17 -1.20
CA ASP A 178 19.70 -1.64 0.07
C ASP A 178 19.41 -3.13 0.27
N ASN A 179 19.70 -3.67 1.45
CA ASN A 179 19.38 -5.06 1.80
C ASN A 179 18.19 -5.19 2.74
N LYS A 180 17.32 -4.16 2.84
CA LYS A 180 16.25 -4.07 3.84
C LYS A 180 14.89 -3.74 3.27
N THR A 181 14.78 -3.58 1.94
CA THR A 181 13.51 -3.21 1.31
C THR A 181 13.22 -4.06 0.09
N MET A 182 12.13 -4.83 0.16
CA MET A 182 11.54 -5.62 -0.91
C MET A 182 10.03 -5.42 -0.87
N VAL A 183 9.46 -4.83 -1.90
CA VAL A 183 8.04 -4.57 -2.02
C VAL A 183 7.42 -5.35 -3.17
N GLN A 184 6.11 -5.57 -3.12
CA GLN A 184 5.33 -6.22 -4.17
C GLN A 184 4.14 -5.33 -4.54
N PRO A 185 4.32 -4.29 -5.36
CA PRO A 185 3.21 -3.45 -5.81
C PRO A 185 2.18 -4.27 -6.57
N ASP A 186 0.90 -3.92 -6.46
CA ASP A 186 -0.17 -4.62 -7.15
C ASP A 186 0.01 -4.58 -8.68
N LEU A 187 0.39 -3.40 -9.20
CA LEU A 187 0.77 -3.21 -10.59
C LEU A 187 1.97 -2.26 -10.66
N LEU A 188 2.89 -2.55 -11.56
CA LEU A 188 4.02 -1.67 -11.86
C LEU A 188 4.24 -1.53 -13.36
N VAL A 189 4.79 -0.38 -13.76
CA VAL A 189 5.24 -0.11 -15.13
C VAL A 189 6.74 0.14 -15.09
N ILE A 190 7.46 -0.57 -15.95
CA ILE A 190 8.90 -0.41 -16.16
C ILE A 190 9.13 0.04 -17.59
N CYS A 191 9.83 1.17 -17.76
CA CYS A 191 10.21 1.71 -19.06
C CYS A 191 11.73 1.55 -19.28
N GLY A 192 12.11 1.03 -20.44
CA GLY A 192 13.52 0.84 -20.81
C GLY A 192 14.01 -0.60 -20.64
N PRO A 193 15.30 -0.84 -20.83
CA PRO A 193 15.86 -2.19 -20.81
C PRO A 193 15.86 -2.78 -19.40
N TYR A 194 15.43 -4.02 -19.28
CA TYR A 194 15.47 -4.81 -18.05
C TYR A 194 15.84 -6.27 -18.36
N ASP A 195 16.38 -6.96 -17.36
CA ASP A 195 16.76 -8.36 -17.48
C ASP A 195 15.55 -9.28 -17.27
N LEU A 196 15.06 -9.89 -18.35
CA LEU A 196 13.97 -10.87 -18.32
C LEU A 196 14.31 -12.15 -17.53
N GLY A 197 15.58 -12.43 -17.29
CA GLY A 197 16.03 -13.58 -16.50
C GLY A 197 16.13 -13.28 -15.00
N ALA A 198 15.97 -12.02 -14.61
CA ALA A 198 16.06 -11.63 -13.22
C ALA A 198 14.89 -12.19 -12.40
N LYS A 199 15.16 -12.57 -11.16
CA LYS A 199 14.14 -13.05 -10.22
C LYS A 199 13.29 -11.92 -9.60
N ARG A 200 13.75 -10.68 -9.75
CA ARG A 200 13.14 -9.46 -9.18
C ARG A 200 13.57 -8.25 -9.99
N PHE A 201 12.86 -7.15 -9.81
CA PHE A 201 13.31 -5.84 -10.28
C PHE A 201 14.26 -5.19 -9.28
N GLU A 202 15.27 -4.52 -9.81
CA GLU A 202 16.27 -3.76 -9.03
C GLU A 202 16.02 -2.27 -9.26
N GLY A 203 15.75 -1.53 -8.18
CA GLY A 203 15.48 -0.09 -8.22
C GLY A 203 13.99 0.24 -8.38
N ALA A 204 13.72 1.54 -8.52
CA ALA A 204 12.36 2.08 -8.58
C ALA A 204 11.71 1.78 -9.94
N PRO A 205 10.47 1.29 -9.99
CA PRO A 205 9.67 1.28 -11.20
C PRO A 205 9.34 2.71 -11.65
N ASP A 206 9.00 2.90 -12.94
CA ASP A 206 8.55 4.19 -13.44
C ASP A 206 7.20 4.57 -12.84
N LEU A 207 6.28 3.60 -12.74
CA LEU A 207 4.99 3.77 -12.07
C LEU A 207 4.74 2.57 -11.13
N ALA A 208 4.24 2.85 -9.94
CA ALA A 208 3.70 1.85 -9.01
C ALA A 208 2.22 2.15 -8.73
N LEU A 209 1.41 1.10 -8.58
CA LEU A 209 0.00 1.21 -8.26
C LEU A 209 -0.37 0.22 -7.16
N GLU A 210 -1.12 0.71 -6.16
CA GLU A 210 -1.65 -0.08 -5.07
C GLU A 210 -3.18 0.06 -5.02
N ILE A 211 -3.87 -1.05 -4.82
CA ILE A 211 -5.32 -1.08 -4.61
C ILE A 211 -5.55 -1.31 -3.13
N LEU A 212 -6.14 -0.32 -2.47
CA LEU A 212 -6.33 -0.35 -1.03
C LEU A 212 -7.20 -1.51 -0.58
N SER A 213 -6.78 -2.12 0.52
CA SER A 213 -7.59 -3.02 1.32
C SER A 213 -7.66 -2.52 2.76
N PRO A 214 -8.61 -2.96 3.59
CA PRO A 214 -8.65 -2.54 4.99
C PRO A 214 -7.36 -2.83 5.75
N SER A 215 -6.65 -3.90 5.42
CA SER A 215 -5.40 -4.30 6.11
C SER A 215 -4.16 -3.54 5.63
N THR A 216 -4.16 -3.01 4.39
CA THR A 216 -2.97 -2.36 3.80
C THR A 216 -3.09 -0.84 3.73
N ARG A 217 -4.29 -0.27 3.89
CA ARG A 217 -4.58 1.15 3.70
C ARG A 217 -3.54 2.10 4.32
N SER A 218 -3.23 1.94 5.59
CA SER A 218 -2.26 2.84 6.27
C SER A 218 -0.85 2.66 5.74
N LYS A 219 -0.46 1.44 5.40
CA LYS A 219 0.85 1.12 4.83
C LYS A 219 1.01 1.77 3.46
N ASP A 220 0.01 1.59 2.56
CA ASP A 220 0.08 2.06 1.19
C ASP A 220 -0.03 3.60 1.11
N MET A 221 -0.91 4.21 1.93
CA MET A 221 -1.13 5.66 1.94
C MET A 221 -0.01 6.47 2.61
N LEU A 222 0.81 5.86 3.46
CA LEU A 222 1.83 6.58 4.24
C LEU A 222 3.22 6.01 4.02
N LEU A 223 3.43 4.74 4.39
CA LEU A 223 4.77 4.15 4.35
C LEU A 223 5.25 3.94 2.91
N LYS A 224 4.46 3.27 2.07
CA LYS A 224 4.81 3.04 0.67
C LYS A 224 4.86 4.33 -0.14
N LEU A 225 3.94 5.27 0.10
CA LEU A 225 3.99 6.60 -0.52
C LEU A 225 5.35 7.26 -0.33
N TYR A 226 5.83 7.31 0.93
CA TYR A 226 7.14 7.85 1.25
C TYR A 226 8.29 7.05 0.63
N LYS A 227 8.21 5.72 0.67
CA LYS A 227 9.22 4.84 0.11
C LYS A 227 9.35 4.95 -1.40
N TYR A 228 8.23 4.91 -2.12
CA TYR A 228 8.22 5.04 -3.58
C TYR A 228 8.77 6.39 -4.04
N GLN A 229 8.39 7.46 -3.35
CA GLN A 229 8.90 8.79 -3.66
C GLN A 229 10.43 8.88 -3.46
N ASN A 230 10.93 8.45 -2.30
CA ASN A 230 12.37 8.53 -1.99
C ASN A 230 13.22 7.62 -2.88
N ALA A 231 12.68 6.49 -3.31
CA ALA A 231 13.36 5.57 -4.21
C ALA A 231 13.44 6.08 -5.66
N GLY A 232 12.66 7.13 -6.00
CA GLY A 232 12.66 7.72 -7.34
C GLY A 232 11.62 7.14 -8.29
N VAL A 233 10.55 6.52 -7.78
CA VAL A 233 9.35 6.23 -8.56
C VAL A 233 8.84 7.56 -9.12
N LYS A 234 8.48 7.58 -10.41
CA LYS A 234 8.04 8.81 -11.08
C LYS A 234 6.56 9.10 -10.86
N GLU A 235 5.75 8.04 -10.77
CA GLU A 235 4.30 8.16 -10.63
C GLU A 235 3.76 7.07 -9.69
N TYR A 236 2.89 7.45 -8.74
CA TYR A 236 2.30 6.51 -7.79
C TYR A 236 0.79 6.66 -7.75
N TRP A 237 0.09 5.56 -7.97
CA TRP A 237 -1.37 5.49 -7.95
C TRP A 237 -1.87 4.74 -6.74
N ILE A 238 -2.86 5.31 -6.07
CA ILE A 238 -3.59 4.65 -4.98
C ILE A 238 -5.06 4.56 -5.39
N VAL A 239 -5.55 3.35 -5.58
CA VAL A 239 -6.95 3.07 -5.91
C VAL A 239 -7.70 2.70 -4.65
N ASP A 240 -8.75 3.42 -4.32
CA ASP A 240 -9.61 3.20 -3.16
C ASP A 240 -10.98 2.65 -3.58
N PRO A 241 -11.21 1.32 -3.49
CA PRO A 241 -12.48 0.72 -3.91
C PRO A 241 -13.67 1.07 -3.01
N ASP A 242 -13.41 1.42 -1.74
CA ASP A 242 -14.45 1.73 -0.76
C ASP A 242 -15.03 3.12 -0.99
N HIS A 243 -14.19 4.07 -1.41
CA HIS A 243 -14.60 5.45 -1.68
C HIS A 243 -14.73 5.74 -3.18
N GLU A 244 -14.50 4.76 -4.04
CA GLU A 244 -14.53 4.88 -5.51
C GLU A 244 -13.67 6.04 -6.00
N THR A 245 -12.43 6.15 -5.46
CA THR A 245 -11.50 7.24 -5.79
C THR A 245 -10.13 6.70 -6.17
N VAL A 246 -9.43 7.47 -7.03
CA VAL A 246 -8.03 7.24 -7.40
C VAL A 246 -7.24 8.48 -7.03
N MET A 247 -6.14 8.30 -6.33
CA MET A 247 -5.16 9.34 -6.04
C MET A 247 -3.91 9.09 -6.88
N VAL A 248 -3.51 10.08 -7.66
CA VAL A 248 -2.33 10.03 -8.54
C VAL A 248 -1.31 11.02 -8.04
N TYR A 249 -0.14 10.53 -7.68
CA TYR A 249 1.01 11.33 -7.30
C TYR A 249 2.00 11.36 -8.46
N ASP A 250 2.22 12.54 -9.05
CA ASP A 250 3.31 12.78 -9.98
C ASP A 250 4.51 13.35 -9.21
N PHE A 251 5.57 12.55 -9.07
CA PHE A 251 6.75 12.93 -8.31
C PHE A 251 7.82 13.65 -9.14
N ARG A 252 7.65 13.73 -10.47
CA ARG A 252 8.67 14.30 -11.37
C ARG A 252 8.98 15.77 -11.08
N ASP A 253 7.96 16.54 -10.69
CA ASP A 253 8.09 17.96 -10.38
C ASP A 253 8.27 18.25 -8.89
N GLY A 254 8.53 17.23 -8.07
CA GLY A 254 8.65 17.36 -6.61
C GLY A 254 7.33 17.74 -5.93
N ASN A 255 6.20 17.53 -6.59
CA ASN A 255 4.88 17.78 -6.03
C ASN A 255 4.46 16.61 -5.11
N PHE A 256 3.98 16.97 -3.91
CA PHE A 256 3.56 16.01 -2.89
C PHE A 256 2.03 15.90 -2.75
N TYR A 257 1.28 16.61 -3.58
CA TYR A 257 -0.17 16.60 -3.53
C TYR A 257 -0.70 15.72 -4.65
N PRO A 258 -1.58 14.74 -4.33
CA PRO A 258 -2.18 13.91 -5.36
C PRO A 258 -3.23 14.69 -6.13
N GLU A 259 -3.34 14.38 -7.39
CA GLU A 259 -4.57 14.61 -8.13
C GLU A 259 -5.58 13.54 -7.71
N LYS A 260 -6.82 13.95 -7.49
CA LYS A 260 -7.88 13.05 -7.04
C LYS A 260 -8.95 12.92 -8.11
N TYR A 261 -9.24 11.68 -8.47
CA TYR A 261 -10.22 11.31 -9.49
C TYR A 261 -11.29 10.38 -8.89
N ASP A 262 -12.47 10.35 -9.50
CA ASP A 262 -13.50 9.33 -9.25
C ASP A 262 -13.41 8.18 -10.27
N PHE A 263 -14.22 7.14 -10.06
CA PHE A 263 -14.25 5.96 -10.93
C PHE A 263 -14.96 6.18 -12.28
N ASP A 264 -15.46 7.36 -12.58
CA ASP A 264 -16.01 7.71 -13.88
C ASP A 264 -15.08 8.66 -14.68
N SER A 265 -13.89 8.95 -14.15
CA SER A 265 -12.90 9.83 -14.74
C SER A 265 -12.04 9.14 -15.79
N VAL A 266 -11.48 9.95 -16.72
CA VAL A 266 -10.35 9.58 -17.58
C VAL A 266 -9.09 10.16 -16.96
N ILE A 267 -8.17 9.30 -16.54
CA ILE A 267 -7.03 9.65 -15.72
C ILE A 267 -5.76 9.64 -16.58
N PRO A 268 -5.03 10.75 -16.72
CA PRO A 268 -3.79 10.77 -17.49
C PRO A 268 -2.70 9.94 -16.80
N ILE A 269 -1.88 9.25 -17.59
CA ILE A 269 -0.64 8.64 -17.13
C ILE A 269 0.47 9.67 -17.36
N HIS A 270 1.01 10.22 -16.29
CA HIS A 270 1.97 11.32 -16.38
C HIS A 270 3.32 10.88 -16.95
N ILE A 271 3.79 9.66 -16.66
CA ILE A 271 5.04 9.13 -17.22
C ILE A 271 4.99 9.00 -18.75
N SER A 272 3.79 8.94 -19.36
CA SER A 272 3.61 8.92 -20.81
C SER A 272 3.66 10.30 -21.47
N ASN A 273 3.96 11.37 -20.71
CA ASN A 273 3.95 12.76 -21.22
C ASN A 273 2.63 13.16 -21.88
N GLY A 274 1.50 12.66 -21.35
CA GLY A 274 0.15 12.98 -21.84
C GLY A 274 -0.29 12.19 -23.07
N GLN A 275 0.49 11.23 -23.52
CA GLN A 275 0.14 10.40 -24.68
C GLN A 275 -0.87 9.32 -24.33
N CYS A 276 -1.03 9.01 -23.03
CA CYS A 276 -1.84 7.92 -22.54
C CYS A 276 -2.71 8.31 -21.36
N SER A 277 -3.90 7.70 -21.29
CA SER A 277 -4.83 7.89 -20.19
C SER A 277 -5.64 6.61 -19.94
N ILE A 278 -6.09 6.43 -18.70
CA ILE A 278 -6.89 5.31 -18.27
C ILE A 278 -8.35 5.75 -18.11
N ASP A 279 -9.25 5.23 -18.94
CA ASP A 279 -10.71 5.39 -18.77
C ASP A 279 -11.20 4.51 -17.61
N PHE A 280 -11.22 5.09 -16.41
CA PHE A 280 -11.60 4.37 -15.20
C PHE A 280 -13.08 3.98 -15.19
N SER A 281 -13.92 4.58 -16.03
CA SER A 281 -15.33 4.17 -16.21
C SER A 281 -15.47 2.72 -16.67
N ARG A 282 -14.46 2.16 -17.37
CA ARG A 282 -14.41 0.74 -17.76
C ARG A 282 -14.31 -0.15 -16.52
N VAL A 283 -13.43 0.21 -15.56
CA VAL A 283 -13.29 -0.48 -14.28
C VAL A 283 -14.59 -0.41 -13.49
N ASN A 284 -15.21 0.79 -13.41
CA ASN A 284 -16.48 1.00 -12.72
C ASN A 284 -17.60 0.16 -13.30
N ARG A 285 -17.74 0.09 -14.63
CA ARG A 285 -18.73 -0.77 -15.30
C ARG A 285 -18.51 -2.25 -14.98
N ALA A 286 -17.28 -2.71 -14.93
CA ALA A 286 -16.95 -4.08 -14.58
C ALA A 286 -17.32 -4.41 -13.12
N LEU A 287 -17.07 -3.48 -12.19
CA LEU A 287 -17.46 -3.63 -10.78
C LEU A 287 -18.98 -3.64 -10.58
N LYS A 288 -19.70 -2.75 -11.27
CA LYS A 288 -21.17 -2.71 -11.23
C LYS A 288 -21.78 -4.06 -11.65
N LYS A 289 -21.23 -4.75 -12.66
CA LYS A 289 -21.67 -6.09 -13.06
C LYS A 289 -21.47 -7.13 -11.96
N VAL A 290 -20.32 -7.12 -11.28
CA VAL A 290 -20.03 -8.05 -10.17
C VAL A 290 -20.95 -7.78 -8.97
N ARG A 291 -21.17 -6.50 -8.64
CA ARG A 291 -22.06 -6.10 -7.52
C ARG A 291 -23.54 -6.43 -7.78
N ALA A 292 -23.99 -6.37 -9.05
CA ALA A 292 -25.37 -6.69 -9.44
C ALA A 292 -25.65 -8.20 -9.49
N SER A 293 -24.62 -9.03 -9.44
CA SER A 293 -24.75 -10.50 -9.46
C SER A 293 -24.93 -11.11 -8.06
N LYS A 294 -25.09 -10.26 -7.04
CA LYS A 294 -25.43 -10.63 -5.66
C LYS A 294 -26.92 -10.40 -5.42
#